data_174b5c1dd025693e9dc779ae7e0c0a46
#
_entry.id   174b5c1dd025693e9dc779ae7e0c0a46
#
_cell.length_a   1.000
_cell.length_b   1.000
_cell.length_c   1.000
_cell.angle_alpha   90.00
_cell.angle_beta   90.00
_cell.angle_gamma   90.00
#
_symmetry.space_group_name_H-M   'P 1'
#
loop_
_entity.id
_entity.type
_entity.pdbx_description
1 polymer ?
#
loop_
_entity_poly.entity_id
_entity_poly.type
_entity_poly.pdbx_seq_one_letter_code
_entity_poly.pdbx_strand_id
1 'polypeptide(L)'
;MTRLAALISFTLILFFLSGCDKPNQDDLQSYKKNDVLKLVCQTICANTTTGLGSIFIDNDSIACAEMAQRFTHASRFFEEGEGYVFIETRSGYNISHPANPELQGNSTTGIVDADGKYIVQDMIDLVNYTGFGFLEYRYKNPANDEVEYKTTFVDAIENSTWYAGCGFYHIDYGNLYTQRMMNEEVVKNAVISMAGGVRALLDNYAQDSLQGVYLMRDFLRHIRFFDNQSGYFYVIDYNGYNVVQPPDPSIQGTYEWDIVDSRGNYLVRGLVETAQDGGGFYSYYWEDYQSGEEKMKTAFVMPVEGYDYLIGSGVYSK
;
A
#
# COMPACT_ATOMS: atom_id res chain seq x y z
N MET A 1 -37.26 -59.66 -43.11
CA MET A 1 -35.94 -59.09 -42.74
C MET A 1 -36.16 -57.69 -42.16
N THR A 2 -36.37 -57.65 -40.90
CA THR A 2 -36.63 -56.36 -40.21
C THR A 2 -35.67 -56.26 -38.99
N ARG A 3 -34.76 -55.35 -39.04
CA ARG A 3 -33.78 -55.07 -37.95
C ARG A 3 -34.44 -54.29 -36.86
N LEU A 4 -34.44 -54.86 -35.67
CA LEU A 4 -34.84 -54.18 -34.42
C LEU A 4 -33.68 -53.21 -33.97
N ALA A 5 -33.99 -51.99 -33.85
CA ALA A 5 -33.08 -50.99 -33.26
C ALA A 5 -33.40 -50.89 -31.77
N ALA A 6 -32.42 -51.23 -30.93
CA ALA A 6 -32.50 -51.05 -29.46
C ALA A 6 -32.18 -49.60 -29.09
N LEU A 7 -33.16 -48.89 -28.52
CA LEU A 7 -32.97 -47.62 -27.83
C LEU A 7 -32.34 -47.89 -26.45
N ILE A 8 -31.12 -47.45 -26.26
CA ILE A 8 -30.48 -47.35 -24.92
C ILE A 8 -30.87 -46.00 -24.35
N SER A 9 -31.74 -46.01 -23.35
CA SER A 9 -32.08 -44.84 -22.54
C SER A 9 -30.95 -44.55 -21.57
N PHE A 10 -30.21 -43.49 -21.80
CA PHE A 10 -29.26 -42.97 -20.84
C PHE A 10 -30.00 -42.09 -19.82
N THR A 11 -30.26 -42.67 -18.64
CA THR A 11 -30.79 -41.90 -17.49
C THR A 11 -29.63 -41.11 -16.91
N LEU A 12 -29.62 -39.77 -17.15
CA LEU A 12 -28.69 -38.83 -16.56
C LEU A 12 -29.08 -38.65 -15.10
N ILE A 13 -28.34 -39.25 -14.17
CA ILE A 13 -28.48 -39.00 -12.74
C ILE A 13 -27.77 -37.65 -12.46
N LEU A 14 -28.57 -36.59 -12.32
CA LEU A 14 -28.09 -35.31 -11.78
C LEU A 14 -27.85 -35.50 -10.28
N PHE A 15 -26.62 -35.68 -9.89
CA PHE A 15 -26.20 -35.42 -8.51
C PHE A 15 -26.24 -33.93 -8.26
N PHE A 16 -27.23 -33.45 -7.51
CA PHE A 16 -27.19 -32.16 -6.88
C PHE A 16 -26.13 -32.20 -5.78
N LEU A 17 -24.89 -31.81 -6.09
CA LEU A 17 -23.92 -31.37 -5.08
C LEU A 17 -24.36 -29.97 -4.63
N SER A 18 -25.11 -29.90 -3.54
CA SER A 18 -25.35 -28.70 -2.79
C SER A 18 -24.01 -28.26 -2.18
N GLY A 19 -23.54 -27.04 -2.51
CA GLY A 19 -22.48 -26.37 -1.78
C GLY A 19 -21.13 -26.22 -2.47
N CYS A 20 -21.10 -26.00 -3.78
CA CYS A 20 -19.98 -25.28 -4.39
C CYS A 20 -20.45 -23.87 -4.71
N ASP A 21 -19.99 -22.92 -3.96
CA ASP A 21 -20.09 -21.51 -4.35
C ASP A 21 -19.53 -21.38 -5.76
N LYS A 22 -20.29 -20.78 -6.67
CA LYS A 22 -19.76 -20.47 -8.01
C LYS A 22 -18.56 -19.57 -7.79
N PRO A 23 -17.40 -19.85 -8.44
CA PRO A 23 -16.27 -18.94 -8.35
C PRO A 23 -16.76 -17.54 -8.73
N ASN A 24 -16.45 -16.56 -7.90
CA ASN A 24 -16.81 -15.17 -8.15
C ASN A 24 -16.17 -14.76 -9.48
N GLN A 25 -16.85 -13.92 -10.26
CA GLN A 25 -16.38 -13.52 -11.60
C GLN A 25 -14.99 -12.86 -11.55
N ASP A 26 -14.62 -12.27 -10.40
CA ASP A 26 -13.31 -11.66 -10.15
C ASP A 26 -12.18 -12.70 -9.93
N ASP A 27 -12.50 -13.91 -9.51
CA ASP A 27 -11.52 -15.01 -9.39
C ASP A 27 -11.11 -15.57 -10.76
N LEU A 28 -11.82 -15.22 -11.82
CA LEU A 28 -11.51 -15.60 -13.20
C LEU A 28 -10.52 -14.66 -13.90
N GLN A 29 -10.38 -13.43 -13.39
CA GLN A 29 -9.40 -12.46 -13.92
C GLN A 29 -8.04 -12.72 -13.28
N SER A 30 -7.01 -12.88 -14.13
CA SER A 30 -5.63 -13.08 -13.67
C SER A 30 -4.76 -11.90 -14.07
N TYR A 31 -3.85 -11.53 -13.17
CA TYR A 31 -2.93 -10.42 -13.30
C TYR A 31 -1.49 -10.93 -13.34
N LYS A 32 -0.64 -10.29 -14.12
CA LYS A 32 0.80 -10.57 -14.12
C LYS A 32 1.48 -9.89 -12.92
N LYS A 33 2.66 -10.35 -12.54
CA LYS A 33 3.44 -9.76 -11.44
C LYS A 33 3.68 -8.26 -11.66
N ASN A 34 3.98 -7.82 -12.87
CA ASN A 34 4.19 -6.39 -13.18
C ASN A 34 2.93 -5.54 -12.98
N ASP A 35 1.72 -6.10 -13.19
CA ASP A 35 0.46 -5.39 -12.91
C ASP A 35 0.29 -5.18 -11.40
N VAL A 36 0.65 -6.20 -10.60
CA VAL A 36 0.64 -6.11 -9.13
C VAL A 36 1.65 -5.09 -8.64
N LEU A 37 2.91 -5.14 -9.10
CA LEU A 37 3.96 -4.19 -8.73
C LEU A 37 3.59 -2.75 -9.10
N LYS A 38 2.93 -2.57 -10.26
CA LYS A 38 2.43 -1.27 -10.70
C LYS A 38 1.42 -0.70 -9.70
N LEU A 39 0.45 -1.50 -9.27
CA LEU A 39 -0.54 -1.08 -8.28
C LEU A 39 0.07 -0.85 -6.89
N VAL A 40 1.05 -1.67 -6.48
CA VAL A 40 1.80 -1.48 -5.22
C VAL A 40 2.52 -0.13 -5.24
N CYS A 41 3.32 0.17 -6.28
CA CYS A 41 4.05 1.43 -6.38
C CYS A 41 3.11 2.65 -6.43
N GLN A 42 2.01 2.56 -7.19
CA GLN A 42 1.00 3.61 -7.24
C GLN A 42 0.41 3.87 -5.84
N THR A 43 -0.01 2.82 -5.15
CA THR A 43 -0.62 2.93 -3.81
C THR A 43 0.34 3.52 -2.80
N ILE A 44 1.58 3.03 -2.73
CA ILE A 44 2.57 3.52 -1.76
C ILE A 44 2.95 4.97 -2.05
N CYS A 45 3.16 5.33 -3.31
CA CYS A 45 3.48 6.70 -3.70
C CYS A 45 2.36 7.66 -3.30
N ALA A 46 1.11 7.36 -3.70
CA ALA A 46 -0.06 8.20 -3.39
C ALA A 46 -0.33 8.29 -1.87
N ASN A 47 -0.15 7.21 -1.12
CA ASN A 47 -0.27 7.24 0.34
C ASN A 47 0.81 8.12 0.99
N THR A 48 2.04 8.07 0.46
CA THR A 48 3.15 8.90 0.94
C THR A 48 2.90 10.38 0.65
N THR A 49 2.49 10.74 -0.56
CA THR A 49 2.21 12.14 -0.95
C THR A 49 1.04 12.71 -0.15
N THR A 50 -0.03 11.94 0.04
CA THR A 50 -1.19 12.33 0.85
C THR A 50 -0.81 12.53 2.31
N GLY A 51 -0.07 11.59 2.90
CA GLY A 51 0.33 11.65 4.31
C GLY A 51 1.27 12.82 4.59
N LEU A 52 2.34 12.96 3.81
CA LEU A 52 3.29 14.08 3.95
C LEU A 52 2.60 15.43 3.74
N GLY A 53 1.77 15.56 2.69
CA GLY A 53 1.01 16.78 2.42
C GLY A 53 0.07 17.19 3.56
N SER A 54 -0.43 16.20 4.34
CA SER A 54 -1.32 16.45 5.48
C SER A 54 -0.63 17.03 6.71
N ILE A 55 0.68 16.78 6.87
CA ILE A 55 1.43 17.20 8.07
C ILE A 55 2.45 18.33 7.81
N PHE A 56 2.68 18.71 6.58
CA PHE A 56 3.58 19.81 6.26
C PHE A 56 2.98 21.14 6.72
N ILE A 57 3.70 21.86 7.60
CA ILE A 57 3.31 23.17 8.11
C ILE A 57 3.66 24.26 7.08
N ASP A 58 4.85 24.14 6.50
CA ASP A 58 5.39 24.97 5.42
C ASP A 58 5.99 24.01 4.40
N ASN A 59 5.25 23.79 3.33
CA ASN A 59 5.45 22.65 2.44
C ASN A 59 6.78 22.63 1.68
N ASP A 60 7.51 23.75 1.63
CA ASP A 60 8.81 23.84 0.95
C ASP A 60 9.94 24.16 1.94
N SER A 61 9.72 23.98 3.25
CA SER A 61 10.70 24.28 4.28
C SER A 61 11.77 23.19 4.42
N ILE A 62 12.91 23.57 5.05
CA ILE A 62 13.95 22.60 5.43
C ILE A 62 13.40 21.53 6.37
N ALA A 63 12.52 21.92 7.31
CA ALA A 63 11.91 20.98 8.25
C ALA A 63 11.05 19.93 7.53
N CYS A 64 10.27 20.32 6.51
CA CYS A 64 9.52 19.40 5.68
C CYS A 64 10.42 18.49 4.85
N ALA A 65 11.55 18.99 4.34
CA ALA A 65 12.54 18.17 3.64
C ALA A 65 13.15 17.11 4.55
N GLU A 66 13.55 17.46 5.77
CA GLU A 66 14.07 16.50 6.75
C GLU A 66 13.01 15.45 7.12
N MET A 67 11.77 15.86 7.31
CA MET A 67 10.64 14.96 7.59
C MET A 67 10.42 13.97 6.44
N ALA A 68 10.40 14.46 5.21
CA ALA A 68 10.27 13.65 4.00
C ALA A 68 11.42 12.64 3.85
N GLN A 69 12.66 13.08 4.09
CA GLN A 69 13.84 12.21 4.06
C GLN A 69 13.74 11.10 5.09
N ARG A 70 13.44 11.42 6.36
CA ARG A 70 13.34 10.42 7.44
C ARG A 70 12.24 9.40 7.15
N PHE A 71 11.07 9.87 6.72
CA PHE A 71 9.97 8.99 6.35
C PHE A 71 10.36 8.04 5.20
N THR A 72 10.85 8.57 4.09
CA THR A 72 11.14 7.76 2.89
C THR A 72 12.32 6.82 3.08
N HIS A 73 13.33 7.18 3.86
CA HIS A 73 14.46 6.30 4.18
C HIS A 73 14.04 5.09 5.01
N ALA A 74 13.05 5.24 5.89
CA ALA A 74 12.50 4.16 6.71
C ALA A 74 11.38 3.39 6.01
N SER A 75 10.71 4.00 5.03
CA SER A 75 9.61 3.43 4.25
C SER A 75 10.16 2.49 3.18
N ARG A 76 10.40 1.23 3.55
CA ARG A 76 10.88 0.18 2.65
C ARG A 76 9.80 -0.86 2.46
N PHE A 77 9.76 -1.50 1.30
CA PHE A 77 8.78 -2.51 0.93
C PHE A 77 9.37 -3.48 -0.10
N PHE A 78 8.58 -4.46 -0.56
CA PHE A 78 9.01 -5.68 -1.22
C PHE A 78 9.83 -6.61 -0.28
N GLU A 79 10.14 -7.83 -0.75
CA GLU A 79 10.64 -8.90 0.14
C GLU A 79 12.00 -8.58 0.76
N GLU A 80 12.90 -7.95 0.01
CA GLU A 80 14.26 -7.62 0.47
C GLU A 80 14.39 -6.13 0.86
N GLY A 81 13.27 -5.38 0.93
CA GLY A 81 13.26 -3.95 1.21
C GLY A 81 13.87 -3.10 0.08
N GLU A 82 13.89 -3.63 -1.13
CA GLU A 82 14.43 -2.94 -2.32
C GLU A 82 13.51 -1.82 -2.81
N GLY A 83 12.21 -1.90 -2.48
CA GLY A 83 11.25 -0.85 -2.79
C GLY A 83 11.48 0.42 -1.97
N TYR A 84 11.38 1.57 -2.61
CA TYR A 84 11.54 2.88 -1.98
C TYR A 84 10.73 3.96 -2.69
N VAL A 85 10.49 5.06 -1.97
CA VAL A 85 9.93 6.30 -2.51
C VAL A 85 11.03 7.36 -2.54
N PHE A 86 11.20 8.04 -3.66
CA PHE A 86 12.05 9.23 -3.76
C PHE A 86 11.17 10.49 -3.81
N ILE A 87 11.75 11.63 -3.45
CA ILE A 87 11.07 12.93 -3.51
C ILE A 87 11.95 13.95 -4.22
N GLU A 88 11.36 14.69 -5.15
CA GLU A 88 12.02 15.74 -5.90
C GLU A 88 11.15 17.00 -5.98
N THR A 89 11.79 18.12 -6.25
CA THR A 89 11.09 19.36 -6.60
C THR A 89 10.74 19.39 -8.08
N ARG A 90 9.70 20.14 -8.46
CA ARG A 90 9.36 20.39 -9.88
C ARG A 90 10.39 21.25 -10.62
N SER A 91 11.40 21.76 -9.91
CA SER A 91 12.58 22.40 -10.50
C SER A 91 13.77 21.44 -10.69
N GLY A 92 13.59 20.14 -10.36
CA GLY A 92 14.56 19.08 -10.58
C GLY A 92 15.69 19.01 -9.54
N TYR A 93 15.40 19.39 -8.29
CA TYR A 93 16.29 19.13 -7.15
C TYR A 93 15.78 17.94 -6.37
N ASN A 94 16.68 17.00 -6.07
CA ASN A 94 16.34 15.82 -5.29
C ASN A 94 16.28 16.18 -3.79
N ILE A 95 15.13 15.93 -3.17
CA ILE A 95 14.91 16.10 -1.72
C ILE A 95 15.29 14.81 -0.98
N SER A 96 14.90 13.65 -1.50
CA SER A 96 15.20 12.35 -0.89
C SER A 96 15.32 11.26 -1.94
N HIS A 97 16.40 10.49 -1.87
CA HIS A 97 16.58 9.32 -2.72
C HIS A 97 17.21 8.17 -1.91
N PRO A 98 16.40 7.32 -1.27
CA PRO A 98 16.89 6.30 -0.34
C PRO A 98 17.87 5.27 -0.94
N ALA A 99 17.81 5.01 -2.25
CA ALA A 99 18.74 4.12 -2.94
C ALA A 99 20.03 4.83 -3.42
N ASN A 100 19.98 6.16 -3.64
CA ASN A 100 21.13 6.96 -4.09
C ASN A 100 21.22 8.25 -3.29
N PRO A 101 21.64 8.20 -2.02
CA PRO A 101 21.68 9.38 -1.13
C PRO A 101 22.57 10.52 -1.66
N GLU A 102 23.53 10.24 -2.53
CA GLU A 102 24.39 11.24 -3.17
C GLU A 102 23.64 12.20 -4.11
N LEU A 103 22.41 11.84 -4.54
CA LEU A 103 21.58 12.73 -5.34
C LEU A 103 20.92 13.82 -4.48
N GLN A 104 20.77 13.60 -3.19
CA GLN A 104 20.07 14.54 -2.30
C GLN A 104 20.74 15.92 -2.29
N GLY A 105 19.94 16.97 -2.46
CA GLY A 105 20.38 18.34 -2.54
C GLY A 105 21.00 18.74 -3.88
N ASN A 106 21.07 17.84 -4.87
CA ASN A 106 21.63 18.10 -6.19
C ASN A 106 20.54 18.21 -7.24
N SER A 107 20.86 18.88 -8.36
CA SER A 107 20.01 18.89 -9.55
C SER A 107 20.10 17.53 -10.27
N THR A 108 18.96 16.99 -10.63
CA THR A 108 18.78 15.69 -11.28
C THR A 108 18.25 15.81 -12.72
N THR A 109 17.99 17.04 -13.20
CA THR A 109 17.44 17.30 -14.55
C THR A 109 18.30 16.77 -15.69
N GLY A 110 19.61 16.59 -15.45
CA GLY A 110 20.57 16.05 -16.43
C GLY A 110 20.60 14.51 -16.47
N ILE A 111 19.84 13.81 -15.64
CA ILE A 111 19.83 12.33 -15.64
C ILE A 111 19.11 11.83 -16.88
N VAL A 112 19.82 11.00 -17.65
CA VAL A 112 19.28 10.34 -18.84
C VAL A 112 19.20 8.83 -18.62
N ASP A 113 18.25 8.20 -19.28
CA ASP A 113 18.16 6.75 -19.36
C ASP A 113 19.15 6.15 -20.38
N ALA A 114 19.13 4.83 -20.57
CA ALA A 114 20.01 4.14 -21.49
C ALA A 114 19.76 4.51 -22.97
N ASP A 115 18.62 5.07 -23.29
CA ASP A 115 18.23 5.51 -24.63
C ASP A 115 18.45 7.03 -24.83
N GLY A 116 18.99 7.74 -23.83
CA GLY A 116 19.27 9.17 -23.85
C GLY A 116 18.10 10.08 -23.52
N LYS A 117 17.02 9.53 -22.96
CA LYS A 117 15.82 10.24 -22.55
C LYS A 117 16.03 10.93 -21.19
N TYR A 118 15.67 12.21 -21.07
CA TYR A 118 15.75 12.96 -19.81
C TYR A 118 14.58 12.59 -18.89
N ILE A 119 14.78 11.54 -18.07
CA ILE A 119 13.71 10.91 -17.27
C ILE A 119 13.13 11.82 -16.20
N VAL A 120 13.96 12.65 -15.54
CA VAL A 120 13.50 13.59 -14.52
C VAL A 120 12.67 14.72 -15.14
N GLN A 121 13.07 15.21 -16.32
CA GLN A 121 12.29 16.23 -17.03
C GLN A 121 10.92 15.68 -17.43
N ASP A 122 10.87 14.45 -17.93
CA ASP A 122 9.60 13.80 -18.28
C ASP A 122 8.70 13.57 -17.07
N MET A 123 9.26 13.25 -15.89
CA MET A 123 8.51 13.15 -14.63
C MET A 123 7.92 14.52 -14.22
N ILE A 124 8.74 15.58 -14.31
CA ILE A 124 8.32 16.96 -14.03
C ILE A 124 7.18 17.38 -14.97
N ASP A 125 7.32 17.13 -16.25
CA ASP A 125 6.32 17.47 -17.25
C ASP A 125 5.01 16.71 -17.02
N LEU A 126 5.10 15.41 -16.68
CA LEU A 126 3.96 14.58 -16.36
C LEU A 126 3.21 15.08 -15.12
N VAL A 127 3.93 15.36 -14.02
CA VAL A 127 3.36 15.89 -12.79
C VAL A 127 2.73 17.29 -13.00
N ASN A 128 3.36 18.14 -13.79
CA ASN A 128 2.84 19.47 -14.09
C ASN A 128 1.57 19.43 -14.95
N TYR A 129 1.45 18.43 -15.83
CA TYR A 129 0.31 18.33 -16.75
C TYR A 129 -0.89 17.60 -16.15
N THR A 130 -0.66 16.46 -15.45
CA THR A 130 -1.72 15.58 -14.94
C THR A 130 -1.79 15.51 -13.43
N GLY A 131 -0.76 15.98 -12.70
CA GLY A 131 -0.60 15.79 -11.26
C GLY A 131 0.07 14.48 -10.89
N PHE A 132 -0.18 13.42 -11.65
CA PHE A 132 0.38 12.08 -11.41
C PHE A 132 0.43 11.26 -12.69
N GLY A 133 1.16 10.14 -12.68
CA GLY A 133 1.14 9.19 -13.78
C GLY A 133 2.28 8.19 -13.76
N PHE A 134 2.29 7.32 -14.76
CA PHE A 134 3.34 6.32 -14.95
C PHE A 134 4.31 6.74 -16.05
N LEU A 135 5.59 6.47 -15.81
CA LEU A 135 6.67 6.59 -16.77
C LEU A 135 7.38 5.25 -16.92
N GLU A 136 7.75 4.88 -18.15
CA GLU A 136 8.56 3.71 -18.45
C GLU A 136 9.85 4.13 -19.15
N TYR A 137 10.96 3.62 -18.68
CA TYR A 137 12.30 3.94 -19.19
C TYR A 137 13.29 2.81 -18.91
N ARG A 138 14.45 2.84 -19.58
CA ARG A 138 15.50 1.84 -19.39
C ARG A 138 16.59 2.38 -18.47
N TYR A 139 16.73 1.77 -17.31
CA TYR A 139 17.66 2.24 -16.30
C TYR A 139 18.46 1.10 -15.69
N LYS A 140 19.64 1.44 -15.16
CA LYS A 140 20.52 0.48 -14.52
C LYS A 140 19.89 -0.02 -13.23
N ASN A 141 19.66 -1.34 -13.14
CA ASN A 141 19.15 -1.98 -11.94
C ASN A 141 20.29 -2.17 -10.93
N PRO A 142 20.22 -1.55 -9.73
CA PRO A 142 21.28 -1.66 -8.74
C PRO A 142 21.44 -3.08 -8.16
N ALA A 143 20.47 -3.96 -8.30
CA ALA A 143 20.53 -5.32 -7.80
C ALA A 143 21.46 -6.24 -8.62
N ASN A 144 21.58 -6.01 -9.93
CA ASN A 144 22.33 -6.88 -10.84
C ASN A 144 23.27 -6.12 -11.80
N ASP A 145 23.27 -4.78 -11.75
CA ASP A 145 24.09 -3.88 -12.58
C ASP A 145 23.72 -3.88 -14.07
N GLU A 146 22.56 -4.47 -14.45
CA GLU A 146 22.06 -4.56 -15.81
C GLU A 146 21.08 -3.42 -16.14
N VAL A 147 20.97 -3.10 -17.45
CA VAL A 147 20.01 -2.11 -17.95
C VAL A 147 18.69 -2.81 -18.26
N GLU A 148 17.67 -2.50 -17.49
CA GLU A 148 16.34 -3.11 -17.56
C GLU A 148 15.24 -2.06 -17.73
N TYR A 149 14.05 -2.49 -18.14
CA TYR A 149 12.88 -1.64 -18.10
C TYR A 149 12.46 -1.38 -16.66
N LYS A 150 12.25 -0.11 -16.34
CA LYS A 150 11.72 0.35 -15.06
C LYS A 150 10.42 1.11 -15.31
N THR A 151 9.38 0.77 -14.58
CA THR A 151 8.15 1.57 -14.50
C THR A 151 8.16 2.34 -13.19
N THR A 152 7.95 3.64 -13.26
CA THR A 152 7.85 4.54 -12.10
C THR A 152 6.51 5.27 -12.12
N PHE A 153 5.80 5.26 -11.01
CA PHE A 153 4.67 6.14 -10.75
C PHE A 153 5.18 7.40 -10.05
N VAL A 154 4.71 8.55 -10.50
CA VAL A 154 5.00 9.84 -9.86
C VAL A 154 3.69 10.51 -9.46
N ASP A 155 3.72 11.25 -8.35
CA ASP A 155 2.55 11.92 -7.79
C ASP A 155 2.93 13.23 -7.08
N ALA A 156 2.15 14.28 -7.32
CA ALA A 156 2.37 15.60 -6.74
C ALA A 156 2.04 15.60 -5.25
N ILE A 157 2.88 16.24 -4.42
CA ILE A 157 2.54 16.54 -3.04
C ILE A 157 1.71 17.83 -3.04
N GLU A 158 0.48 17.76 -2.50
CA GLU A 158 -0.44 18.89 -2.47
C GLU A 158 0.14 20.10 -1.76
N ASN A 159 -0.21 21.28 -2.25
CA ASN A 159 0.22 22.59 -1.73
C ASN A 159 1.75 22.78 -1.65
N SER A 160 2.51 22.00 -2.41
CA SER A 160 3.97 22.11 -2.50
C SER A 160 4.46 22.16 -3.94
N THR A 161 5.75 22.46 -4.14
CA THR A 161 6.42 22.33 -5.44
C THR A 161 7.09 20.97 -5.63
N TRP A 162 6.80 20.01 -4.76
CA TRP A 162 7.43 18.69 -4.75
C TRP A 162 6.52 17.62 -5.35
N TYR A 163 7.14 16.53 -5.72
CA TYR A 163 6.47 15.29 -6.09
C TYR A 163 7.26 14.09 -5.54
N ALA A 164 6.57 12.98 -5.37
CA ALA A 164 7.20 11.72 -5.03
C ALA A 164 7.17 10.77 -6.22
N GLY A 165 8.07 9.80 -6.24
CA GLY A 165 8.08 8.72 -7.20
C GLY A 165 8.42 7.37 -6.58
N CYS A 166 7.80 6.33 -7.09
CA CYS A 166 7.99 4.94 -6.68
C CYS A 166 8.02 4.05 -7.93
N GLY A 167 8.99 3.16 -8.04
CA GLY A 167 9.13 2.34 -9.24
C GLY A 167 9.68 0.94 -8.98
N PHE A 168 9.51 0.08 -9.98
CA PHE A 168 10.01 -1.29 -10.00
C PHE A 168 10.64 -1.63 -11.34
N TYR A 169 11.57 -2.58 -11.35
CA TYR A 169 12.12 -3.17 -12.56
C TYR A 169 11.22 -4.32 -13.04
N HIS A 170 11.09 -4.46 -14.37
CA HIS A 170 10.20 -5.46 -14.93
C HIS A 170 10.67 -6.87 -14.64
N ILE A 171 9.73 -7.76 -14.41
CA ILE A 171 9.94 -9.21 -14.23
C ILE A 171 9.24 -9.92 -15.37
N ASP A 172 9.98 -10.68 -16.17
CA ASP A 172 9.44 -11.37 -17.34
C ASP A 172 8.71 -12.67 -17.01
N TYR A 173 8.82 -13.15 -15.77
CA TYR A 173 8.24 -14.40 -15.29
C TYR A 173 7.58 -14.22 -13.94
N GLY A 174 6.70 -15.12 -13.59
CA GLY A 174 6.03 -15.13 -12.30
C GLY A 174 4.65 -15.81 -12.35
N ASN A 175 4.09 -16.02 -11.20
CA ASN A 175 2.75 -16.56 -11.05
C ASN A 175 1.70 -15.53 -11.49
N LEU A 176 0.55 -16.03 -11.92
CA LEU A 176 -0.63 -15.20 -12.10
C LEU A 176 -1.29 -14.97 -10.74
N TYR A 177 -1.84 -13.78 -10.56
CA TYR A 177 -2.53 -13.35 -9.35
C TYR A 177 -4.02 -13.23 -9.62
N THR A 178 -4.85 -13.69 -8.70
CA THR A 178 -6.26 -13.31 -8.67
C THR A 178 -6.40 -11.86 -8.16
N GLN A 179 -7.55 -11.25 -8.33
CA GLN A 179 -7.83 -9.90 -7.80
C GLN A 179 -7.57 -9.85 -6.28
N ARG A 180 -7.99 -10.89 -5.56
CA ARG A 180 -7.78 -10.99 -4.11
C ARG A 180 -6.29 -11.02 -3.76
N MET A 181 -5.52 -11.91 -4.39
CA MET A 181 -4.06 -12.01 -4.17
C MET A 181 -3.35 -10.69 -4.48
N MET A 182 -3.75 -10.02 -5.56
CA MET A 182 -3.22 -8.70 -5.92
C MET A 182 -3.52 -7.66 -4.82
N ASN A 183 -4.74 -7.59 -4.34
CA ASN A 183 -5.14 -6.65 -3.30
C ASN A 183 -4.44 -6.95 -1.96
N GLU A 184 -4.28 -8.22 -1.59
CA GLU A 184 -3.54 -8.66 -0.40
C GLU A 184 -2.05 -8.25 -0.51
N GLU A 185 -1.44 -8.39 -1.69
CA GLU A 185 -0.05 -7.98 -1.91
C GLU A 185 0.11 -6.46 -1.83
N VAL A 186 -0.86 -5.69 -2.35
CA VAL A 186 -0.89 -4.22 -2.21
C VAL A 186 -0.97 -3.82 -0.74
N VAL A 187 -1.92 -4.38 0.01
CA VAL A 187 -2.10 -4.08 1.44
C VAL A 187 -0.85 -4.42 2.24
N LYS A 188 -0.26 -5.60 2.03
CA LYS A 188 0.97 -6.04 2.69
C LYS A 188 2.09 -5.02 2.51
N ASN A 189 2.42 -4.69 1.26
CA ASN A 189 3.51 -3.76 0.97
C ASN A 189 3.22 -2.34 1.45
N ALA A 190 1.97 -1.87 1.35
CA ALA A 190 1.57 -0.57 1.85
C ALA A 190 1.71 -0.47 3.38
N VAL A 191 1.31 -1.51 4.12
CA VAL A 191 1.44 -1.54 5.59
C VAL A 191 2.91 -1.61 6.01
N ILE A 192 3.73 -2.45 5.37
CA ILE A 192 5.18 -2.54 5.65
C ILE A 192 5.84 -1.17 5.45
N SER A 193 5.61 -0.54 4.31
CA SER A 193 6.12 0.80 3.99
C SER A 193 5.69 1.84 5.03
N MET A 194 4.39 1.83 5.38
CA MET A 194 3.80 2.80 6.30
C MET A 194 4.29 2.61 7.73
N ALA A 195 4.47 1.37 8.20
CA ALA A 195 4.98 1.08 9.54
C ALA A 195 6.38 1.69 9.76
N GLY A 196 7.29 1.51 8.79
CA GLY A 196 8.62 2.09 8.83
C GLY A 196 8.60 3.62 8.80
N GLY A 197 7.82 4.19 7.90
CA GLY A 197 7.69 5.65 7.77
C GLY A 197 7.09 6.32 9.00
N VAL A 198 5.99 5.77 9.54
CA VAL A 198 5.35 6.26 10.79
C VAL A 198 6.29 6.15 11.97
N ARG A 199 7.01 5.03 12.11
CA ARG A 199 8.05 4.91 13.14
C ARG A 199 9.05 6.05 13.07
N ALA A 200 9.61 6.33 11.89
CA ALA A 200 10.59 7.40 11.72
C ALA A 200 10.02 8.79 12.05
N LEU A 201 8.74 9.03 11.77
CA LEU A 201 8.07 10.27 12.19
C LEU A 201 7.95 10.34 13.72
N LEU A 202 7.54 9.27 14.39
CA LEU A 202 7.43 9.22 15.84
C LEU A 202 8.78 9.43 16.52
N ASP A 203 9.83 8.73 16.08
CA ASP A 203 11.18 8.83 16.62
C ASP A 203 11.76 10.26 16.60
N ASN A 204 11.37 11.07 15.62
CA ASN A 204 12.00 12.36 15.37
C ASN A 204 11.12 13.58 15.68
N TYR A 205 9.79 13.41 15.68
CA TYR A 205 8.85 14.56 15.77
C TYR A 205 7.82 14.43 16.89
N ALA A 206 7.70 13.28 17.56
CA ALA A 206 6.86 13.12 18.73
C ALA A 206 7.68 13.33 20.02
N GLN A 207 7.37 14.37 20.78
CA GLN A 207 8.04 14.63 22.06
C GLN A 207 7.43 13.83 23.21
N ASP A 208 6.18 13.40 23.05
CA ASP A 208 5.43 12.55 23.98
C ASP A 208 4.38 11.70 23.25
N SER A 209 3.74 10.82 23.99
CA SER A 209 2.74 9.89 23.43
C SER A 209 1.56 10.63 22.79
N LEU A 210 1.13 11.75 23.35
CA LEU A 210 -0.03 12.49 22.85
C LEU A 210 0.27 13.16 21.51
N GLN A 211 1.46 13.77 21.38
CA GLN A 211 1.94 14.31 20.12
C GLN A 211 2.07 13.20 19.06
N GLY A 212 2.58 12.02 19.44
CA GLY A 212 2.65 10.87 18.55
C GLY A 212 1.28 10.45 18.02
N VAL A 213 0.27 10.41 18.88
CA VAL A 213 -1.12 10.12 18.49
C VAL A 213 -1.65 11.16 17.49
N TYR A 214 -1.47 12.45 17.75
CA TYR A 214 -1.91 13.49 16.82
C TYR A 214 -1.17 13.44 15.49
N LEU A 215 0.13 13.22 15.51
CA LEU A 215 0.94 13.08 14.29
C LEU A 215 0.46 11.92 13.43
N MET A 216 0.20 10.74 14.02
CA MET A 216 -0.33 9.59 13.30
C MET A 216 -1.73 9.87 12.73
N ARG A 217 -2.61 10.51 13.51
CA ARG A 217 -3.96 10.88 13.06
C ARG A 217 -3.89 11.85 11.89
N ASP A 218 -3.09 12.89 11.99
CA ASP A 218 -2.95 13.90 10.94
C ASP A 218 -2.36 13.32 9.66
N PHE A 219 -1.36 12.45 9.80
CA PHE A 219 -0.73 11.78 8.66
C PHE A 219 -1.69 10.82 7.94
N LEU A 220 -2.42 9.99 8.68
CA LEU A 220 -3.19 8.88 8.11
C LEU A 220 -4.64 9.24 7.73
N ARG A 221 -5.21 10.32 8.26
CA ARG A 221 -6.66 10.64 8.15
C ARG A 221 -7.20 10.74 6.74
N HIS A 222 -6.40 11.23 5.78
CA HIS A 222 -6.83 11.47 4.40
C HIS A 222 -6.44 10.34 3.43
N ILE A 223 -5.64 9.39 3.89
CA ILE A 223 -5.18 8.28 3.04
C ILE A 223 -6.35 7.34 2.74
N ARG A 224 -6.66 7.19 1.45
CA ARG A 224 -7.60 6.20 0.92
C ARG A 224 -7.01 5.63 -0.35
N PHE A 225 -7.18 4.33 -0.57
CA PHE A 225 -6.69 3.64 -1.75
C PHE A 225 -7.68 2.56 -2.22
N PHE A 226 -7.38 1.89 -3.33
CA PHE A 226 -8.27 1.17 -4.20
C PHE A 226 -9.31 2.08 -4.89
N ASP A 227 -9.86 1.62 -6.02
CA ASP A 227 -10.80 2.40 -6.85
C ASP A 227 -12.07 2.79 -6.09
N ASN A 228 -12.49 1.94 -5.16
CA ASN A 228 -13.65 2.18 -4.29
C ASN A 228 -13.29 2.91 -2.98
N GLN A 229 -12.03 3.34 -2.80
CA GLN A 229 -11.54 4.01 -1.59
C GLN A 229 -11.73 3.22 -0.28
N SER A 230 -11.86 1.89 -0.37
CA SER A 230 -12.05 1.04 0.81
C SER A 230 -10.75 0.80 1.61
N GLY A 231 -9.59 1.04 0.99
CA GLY A 231 -8.30 0.94 1.64
C GLY A 231 -8.03 2.14 2.56
N TYR A 232 -7.61 1.88 3.79
CA TYR A 232 -7.20 2.88 4.79
C TYR A 232 -6.29 2.22 5.81
N PHE A 233 -5.52 3.02 6.55
CA PHE A 233 -4.72 2.51 7.66
C PHE A 233 -5.42 2.78 8.98
N TYR A 234 -5.32 1.83 9.90
CA TYR A 234 -5.71 1.98 11.29
C TYR A 234 -4.52 1.69 12.21
N VAL A 235 -4.56 2.27 13.42
CA VAL A 235 -3.54 2.03 14.46
C VAL A 235 -4.26 1.67 15.74
N ILE A 236 -3.81 0.59 16.38
CA ILE A 236 -4.31 0.11 17.67
C ILE A 236 -3.10 -0.03 18.61
N ASP A 237 -3.24 0.36 19.89
CA ASP A 237 -2.20 0.07 20.86
C ASP A 237 -2.30 -1.38 21.38
N TYR A 238 -1.22 -1.89 21.95
CA TYR A 238 -1.20 -3.29 22.45
C TYR A 238 -2.09 -3.52 23.67
N ASN A 239 -2.65 -2.48 24.27
CA ASN A 239 -3.65 -2.59 25.33
C ASN A 239 -5.08 -2.66 24.76
N GLY A 240 -5.26 -2.49 23.45
CA GLY A 240 -6.54 -2.57 22.76
C GLY A 240 -7.28 -1.24 22.60
N TYR A 241 -6.59 -0.11 22.75
CA TYR A 241 -7.18 1.19 22.44
C TYR A 241 -7.03 1.52 20.94
N ASN A 242 -8.13 1.95 20.34
CA ASN A 242 -8.13 2.45 18.97
C ASN A 242 -7.44 3.82 18.92
N VAL A 243 -6.29 3.91 18.23
CA VAL A 243 -5.51 5.14 18.14
C VAL A 243 -5.88 5.95 16.91
N VAL A 244 -5.99 5.27 15.75
CA VAL A 244 -6.34 5.89 14.46
C VAL A 244 -7.35 5.02 13.73
N GLN A 245 -8.51 5.61 13.41
CA GLN A 245 -9.56 4.96 12.60
C GLN A 245 -10.19 5.99 11.65
N PRO A 246 -9.61 6.24 10.49
CA PRO A 246 -10.05 7.32 9.61
C PRO A 246 -11.48 7.22 9.06
N PRO A 247 -12.04 6.01 8.78
CA PRO A 247 -13.43 5.91 8.35
C PRO A 247 -14.45 6.24 9.45
N ASP A 248 -14.09 5.97 10.72
CA ASP A 248 -14.92 6.30 11.87
C ASP A 248 -14.09 6.91 13.00
N PRO A 249 -13.82 8.22 12.97
CA PRO A 249 -13.05 8.87 14.01
C PRO A 249 -13.72 8.86 15.42
N SER A 250 -15.01 8.51 15.50
CA SER A 250 -15.75 8.51 16.78
C SER A 250 -15.28 7.41 17.72
N ILE A 251 -14.71 6.33 17.20
CA ILE A 251 -14.16 5.24 18.01
C ILE A 251 -12.69 5.43 18.41
N GLN A 252 -12.04 6.48 17.93
CA GLN A 252 -10.65 6.77 18.32
C GLN A 252 -10.57 7.13 19.81
N GLY A 253 -9.71 6.43 20.54
CA GLY A 253 -9.57 6.52 21.99
C GLY A 253 -10.47 5.55 22.76
N THR A 254 -11.31 4.76 22.10
CA THR A 254 -12.10 3.72 22.75
C THR A 254 -11.30 2.45 22.98
N TYR A 255 -11.67 1.74 24.04
CA TYR A 255 -11.12 0.44 24.39
C TYR A 255 -11.86 -0.68 23.67
N GLU A 256 -11.19 -1.46 22.84
CA GLU A 256 -11.79 -2.44 21.93
C GLU A 256 -11.28 -3.87 22.15
N TRP A 257 -10.52 -4.14 23.23
CA TRP A 257 -9.88 -5.43 23.50
C TRP A 257 -10.84 -6.64 23.50
N ASP A 258 -12.08 -6.43 23.98
CA ASP A 258 -13.07 -7.48 24.14
C ASP A 258 -14.08 -7.54 22.98
N ILE A 259 -13.89 -6.76 21.92
CA ILE A 259 -14.76 -6.81 20.75
C ILE A 259 -14.60 -8.16 20.05
N VAL A 260 -15.75 -8.80 19.81
CA VAL A 260 -15.85 -10.04 19.03
C VAL A 260 -16.58 -9.78 17.72
N ASP A 261 -16.18 -10.47 16.68
CA ASP A 261 -16.89 -10.48 15.40
C ASP A 261 -18.17 -11.36 15.48
N SER A 262 -18.97 -11.39 14.41
CA SER A 262 -20.19 -12.19 14.33
C SER A 262 -19.96 -13.70 14.44
N ARG A 263 -18.74 -14.16 14.36
CA ARG A 263 -18.34 -15.57 14.52
C ARG A 263 -17.76 -15.88 15.90
N GLY A 264 -17.65 -14.86 16.76
CA GLY A 264 -17.12 -15.00 18.11
C GLY A 264 -15.60 -14.92 18.22
N ASN A 265 -14.90 -14.47 17.17
CA ASN A 265 -13.45 -14.25 17.21
C ASN A 265 -13.16 -12.90 17.88
N TYR A 266 -12.17 -12.87 18.78
CA TYR A 266 -11.67 -11.64 19.37
C TYR A 266 -10.83 -10.88 18.34
N LEU A 267 -11.41 -9.86 17.77
CA LEU A 267 -10.84 -9.11 16.65
C LEU A 267 -9.53 -8.43 17.03
N VAL A 268 -9.55 -7.57 18.05
CA VAL A 268 -8.38 -6.75 18.43
C VAL A 268 -7.28 -7.62 19.02
N ARG A 269 -7.61 -8.65 19.80
CA ARG A 269 -6.63 -9.60 20.34
C ARG A 269 -5.86 -10.30 19.23
N GLY A 270 -6.56 -10.82 18.22
CA GLY A 270 -5.91 -11.49 17.09
C GLY A 270 -5.01 -10.56 16.26
N LEU A 271 -5.40 -9.30 16.09
CA LEU A 271 -4.56 -8.30 15.42
C LEU A 271 -3.29 -7.99 16.25
N VAL A 272 -3.43 -7.80 17.57
CA VAL A 272 -2.29 -7.53 18.48
C VAL A 272 -1.34 -8.72 18.54
N GLU A 273 -1.86 -9.94 18.73
CA GLU A 273 -1.05 -11.17 18.71
C GLU A 273 -0.28 -11.30 17.38
N THR A 274 -0.96 -11.11 16.25
CA THR A 274 -0.31 -11.17 14.93
C THR A 274 0.82 -10.14 14.79
N ALA A 275 0.61 -8.92 15.27
CA ALA A 275 1.62 -7.87 15.20
C ALA A 275 2.80 -8.17 16.13
N GLN A 276 2.56 -8.66 17.34
CA GLN A 276 3.62 -9.05 18.31
C GLN A 276 4.44 -10.23 17.82
N ASP A 277 3.87 -11.11 17.00
CA ASP A 277 4.59 -12.20 16.32
C ASP A 277 5.42 -11.74 15.10
N GLY A 278 5.52 -10.43 14.87
CA GLY A 278 6.31 -9.83 13.80
C GLY A 278 5.49 -9.37 12.58
N GLY A 279 4.18 -9.43 12.67
CA GLY A 279 3.25 -9.01 11.62
C GLY A 279 2.78 -10.16 10.73
N GLY A 280 1.69 -9.92 10.01
CA GLY A 280 1.09 -10.95 9.17
C GLY A 280 -0.36 -10.65 8.81
N PHE A 281 -0.98 -11.63 8.16
CA PHE A 281 -2.41 -11.58 7.83
C PHE A 281 -3.26 -12.15 8.97
N TYR A 282 -4.36 -11.43 9.27
CA TYR A 282 -5.44 -11.89 10.15
C TYR A 282 -6.78 -11.60 9.51
N SER A 283 -7.72 -12.57 9.56
CA SER A 283 -9.05 -12.44 8.95
C SER A 283 -10.14 -12.44 10.03
N TYR A 284 -11.08 -11.54 9.91
CA TYR A 284 -12.21 -11.34 10.84
C TYR A 284 -13.39 -10.73 10.10
N TYR A 285 -14.59 -10.76 10.71
CA TYR A 285 -15.75 -10.09 10.18
C TYR A 285 -15.84 -8.67 10.72
N TRP A 286 -16.06 -7.69 9.82
CA TRP A 286 -16.17 -6.28 10.17
C TRP A 286 -17.10 -5.56 9.22
N GLU A 287 -17.67 -4.46 9.69
CA GLU A 287 -18.50 -3.59 8.86
C GLU A 287 -17.67 -2.98 7.72
N ASP A 288 -18.12 -3.20 6.51
CA ASP A 288 -17.64 -2.47 5.34
C ASP A 288 -18.29 -1.09 5.32
N TYR A 289 -17.53 -0.07 5.69
CA TYR A 289 -18.02 1.31 5.81
C TYR A 289 -18.61 1.89 4.52
N GLN A 290 -18.39 1.26 3.38
CA GLN A 290 -18.96 1.68 2.10
C GLN A 290 -20.37 1.13 1.89
N SER A 291 -20.60 -0.13 2.24
CA SER A 291 -21.89 -0.79 2.06
C SER A 291 -22.75 -0.81 3.35
N GLY A 292 -22.13 -0.61 4.52
CA GLY A 292 -22.78 -0.82 5.82
C GLY A 292 -23.07 -2.29 6.14
N GLU A 293 -22.52 -3.22 5.36
CA GLU A 293 -22.69 -4.66 5.56
C GLU A 293 -21.48 -5.25 6.27
N GLU A 294 -21.71 -6.23 7.13
CA GLU A 294 -20.65 -7.01 7.72
C GLU A 294 -20.08 -7.98 6.67
N LYS A 295 -18.76 -7.92 6.44
CA LYS A 295 -18.04 -8.78 5.50
C LYS A 295 -16.76 -9.33 6.14
N MET A 296 -16.27 -10.44 5.60
CA MET A 296 -14.96 -10.92 5.99
C MET A 296 -13.90 -9.93 5.48
N LYS A 297 -13.08 -9.44 6.39
CA LYS A 297 -11.92 -8.59 6.12
C LYS A 297 -10.65 -9.37 6.37
N THR A 298 -9.77 -9.42 5.38
CA THR A 298 -8.41 -9.92 5.54
C THR A 298 -7.49 -8.73 5.70
N ALA A 299 -6.95 -8.56 6.89
CA ALA A 299 -6.04 -7.46 7.22
C ALA A 299 -4.60 -7.96 7.29
N PHE A 300 -3.66 -7.13 6.86
CA PHE A 300 -2.25 -7.26 7.16
C PHE A 300 -1.88 -6.25 8.24
N VAL A 301 -1.15 -6.68 9.25
CA VAL A 301 -0.69 -5.84 10.36
C VAL A 301 0.80 -5.95 10.55
N MET A 302 1.41 -4.87 10.99
CA MET A 302 2.83 -4.80 11.38
C MET A 302 2.96 -4.09 12.73
N PRO A 303 3.96 -4.44 13.56
CA PRO A 303 4.36 -3.61 14.69
C PRO A 303 4.91 -2.27 14.18
N VAL A 304 4.68 -1.20 14.93
CA VAL A 304 5.47 0.02 14.83
C VAL A 304 6.65 -0.16 15.78
N GLU A 305 7.79 -0.57 15.24
CA GLU A 305 8.95 -0.97 16.04
C GLU A 305 9.37 0.12 17.06
N GLY A 306 9.60 -0.30 18.30
CA GLY A 306 9.95 0.60 19.41
C GLY A 306 8.75 1.24 20.11
N TYR A 307 7.53 0.97 19.65
CA TYR A 307 6.28 1.47 20.22
C TYR A 307 5.29 0.34 20.46
N ASP A 308 4.41 0.51 21.44
CA ASP A 308 3.33 -0.45 21.75
C ASP A 308 2.13 -0.22 20.80
N TYR A 309 2.40 -0.12 19.49
CA TYR A 309 1.40 0.08 18.44
C TYR A 309 1.54 -0.95 17.33
N LEU A 310 0.39 -1.37 16.81
CA LEU A 310 0.31 -1.96 15.48
C LEU A 310 -0.28 -0.96 14.48
N ILE A 311 0.13 -1.07 13.23
CA ILE A 311 -0.52 -0.44 12.09
C ILE A 311 -1.02 -1.52 11.14
N GLY A 312 -2.23 -1.34 10.62
CA GLY A 312 -2.85 -2.31 9.72
C GLY A 312 -3.70 -1.68 8.64
N SER A 313 -3.95 -2.48 7.62
CA SER A 313 -4.93 -2.23 6.57
C SER A 313 -5.50 -3.56 6.09
N GLY A 314 -6.59 -3.56 5.34
CA GLY A 314 -7.17 -4.83 4.88
C GLY A 314 -8.11 -4.68 3.70
N VAL A 315 -8.47 -5.84 3.14
CA VAL A 315 -9.42 -5.99 2.03
C VAL A 315 -10.64 -6.76 2.48
N TYR A 316 -11.81 -6.38 1.97
CA TYR A 316 -13.06 -7.08 2.21
C TYR A 316 -13.27 -8.16 1.14
N SER A 317 -13.82 -9.30 1.56
CA SER A 317 -14.37 -10.26 0.62
C SER A 317 -15.57 -9.64 -0.11
N LYS A 318 -15.71 -9.97 -1.37
CA LYS A 318 -16.90 -9.57 -2.16
C LYS A 318 -18.09 -10.43 -1.83
#